data_0ef1b3e500a67af587763950ec6877ef
#
_entry.id   0ef1b3e500a67af587763950ec6877ef
#
_cell.length_a   1.000
_cell.length_b   1.000
_cell.length_c   1.000
_cell.angle_alpha   90.00
_cell.angle_beta   90.00
_cell.angle_gamma   90.00
#
_symmetry.space_group_name_H-M   'P 1'
#
loop_
_entity.id
_entity.type
_entity.pdbx_description
1 polymer ?
#
loop_
_entity_poly.entity_id
_entity_poly.type
_entity_poly.pdbx_seq_one_letter_code
_entity_poly.pdbx_strand_id
1 'polypeptide(L)'
;MIENGIKYSYNDIMIKPAVVSNISHRDMCDPFKVFCKLPIFTAPMSSVVCEENFNLFEKNFITPILPRNFSLDKRIEYLRNYKWVALSLSEFNQLFSQLPPPKGRGLP
;
A
#
# COMPACT_ATOMS: atom_id res chain seq x y z
N MET A 1 -13.98 7.31 1.45
CA MET A 1 -14.06 8.74 1.73
C MET A 1 -15.27 9.07 2.60
N ILE A 2 -15.13 10.00 3.49
CA ILE A 2 -16.21 10.39 4.38
C ILE A 2 -16.83 11.68 3.82
N GLU A 3 -18.07 11.59 3.39
CA GLU A 3 -18.69 12.68 2.66
C GLU A 3 -19.41 13.70 3.55
N ASN A 4 -19.89 13.28 4.71
CA ASN A 4 -20.75 14.11 5.54
C ASN A 4 -19.99 14.86 6.63
N GLY A 5 -18.67 14.89 6.57
CA GLY A 5 -17.87 15.41 7.67
C GLY A 5 -17.85 14.52 8.90
N ILE A 6 -18.53 13.39 8.86
CA ILE A 6 -18.50 12.41 9.94
C ILE A 6 -17.17 11.67 9.88
N LYS A 7 -16.50 11.61 11.02
CA LYS A 7 -15.24 10.88 11.14
C LYS A 7 -15.43 9.70 12.06
N TYR A 8 -14.79 8.58 11.71
CA TYR A 8 -14.87 7.36 12.47
C TYR A 8 -13.50 7.01 13.06
N SER A 9 -13.51 6.55 14.29
CA SER A 9 -12.34 5.93 14.91
C SER A 9 -12.40 4.43 14.72
N TYR A 10 -11.35 3.72 15.09
CA TYR A 10 -11.36 2.26 15.03
C TYR A 10 -12.43 1.64 15.94
N ASN A 11 -12.86 2.37 16.97
CA ASN A 11 -13.92 1.89 17.85
C ASN A 11 -15.31 1.94 17.21
N ASP A 12 -15.46 2.72 16.15
CA ASP A 12 -16.74 2.93 15.48
C ASP A 12 -16.96 1.98 14.32
N ILE A 13 -15.95 1.22 13.94
CA ILE A 13 -16.01 0.33 12.78
C ILE A 13 -15.53 -1.06 13.16
N MET A 14 -15.94 -2.02 12.35
CA MET A 14 -15.46 -3.39 12.48
C MET A 14 -15.39 -4.03 11.10
N ILE A 15 -14.58 -5.05 10.97
CA ILE A 15 -14.48 -5.80 9.73
C ILE A 15 -15.73 -6.65 9.60
N LYS A 16 -16.42 -6.50 8.47
CA LYS A 16 -17.58 -7.35 8.18
C LYS A 16 -17.08 -8.73 7.77
N PRO A 17 -17.44 -9.79 8.52
CA PRO A 17 -17.01 -11.12 8.15
C PRO A 17 -17.71 -11.60 6.87
N ALA A 18 -17.03 -12.45 6.12
CA ALA A 18 -17.63 -13.09 4.95
C ALA A 18 -18.66 -14.13 5.42
N VAL A 19 -19.82 -14.16 4.75
CA VAL A 19 -20.86 -15.12 5.06
C VAL A 19 -20.47 -16.51 4.54
N VAL A 20 -19.83 -16.55 3.37
CA VAL A 20 -19.38 -17.78 2.74
C VAL A 20 -17.91 -17.63 2.35
N SER A 21 -17.12 -18.65 2.64
CA SER A 21 -15.72 -18.67 2.28
C SER A 21 -15.31 -20.09 1.90
N ASN A 22 -14.40 -20.19 0.93
CA ASN A 22 -13.81 -21.47 0.55
C ASN A 22 -12.67 -21.86 1.49
N ILE A 23 -12.30 -20.98 2.41
CA ILE A 23 -11.21 -21.23 3.33
C ILE A 23 -11.81 -21.75 4.64
N SER A 24 -11.54 -23.01 4.97
CA SER A 24 -12.00 -23.62 6.21
C SER A 24 -10.96 -23.57 7.31
N HIS A 25 -9.70 -23.36 6.96
CA HIS A 25 -8.60 -23.30 7.90
C HIS A 25 -7.56 -22.30 7.41
N ARG A 26 -6.88 -21.62 8.34
CA ARG A 26 -5.88 -20.61 7.98
C ARG A 26 -4.73 -21.18 7.15
N ASP A 27 -4.44 -22.46 7.25
CA ASP A 27 -3.40 -23.10 6.46
C ASP A 27 -3.73 -23.10 4.97
N MET A 28 -4.99 -22.90 4.61
CA MET A 28 -5.44 -22.80 3.23
C MET A 28 -5.19 -21.40 2.65
N CYS A 29 -4.82 -20.45 3.47
CA CYS A 29 -4.55 -19.10 3.05
C CYS A 29 -3.09 -18.99 2.62
N ASP A 30 -2.86 -18.66 1.35
CA ASP A 30 -1.52 -18.52 0.81
C ASP A 30 -1.31 -17.07 0.35
N PRO A 31 -0.72 -16.24 1.21
CA PRO A 31 -0.50 -14.83 0.86
C PRO A 31 0.48 -14.64 -0.30
N PHE A 32 1.42 -15.55 -0.50
CA PHE A 32 2.32 -15.49 -1.65
C PHE A 32 1.58 -15.64 -2.96
N LYS A 33 0.57 -16.49 -2.99
CA LYS A 33 -0.23 -16.71 -4.18
C LYS A 33 -0.97 -15.44 -4.60
N VAL A 34 -1.39 -14.64 -3.64
CA VAL A 34 -2.13 -13.41 -3.88
C VAL A 34 -1.20 -12.24 -4.19
N PHE A 35 -0.13 -12.09 -3.41
CA PHE A 35 0.74 -10.92 -3.50
C PHE A 35 2.03 -11.16 -4.27
N CYS A 36 2.40 -12.41 -4.50
CA CYS A 36 3.70 -12.81 -5.07
C CYS A 36 4.87 -12.33 -4.22
N LYS A 37 4.61 -11.97 -2.98
CA LYS A 37 5.57 -11.45 -2.00
C LYS A 37 5.08 -11.80 -0.61
N LEU A 38 5.91 -11.59 0.38
CA LEU A 38 5.46 -11.67 1.76
C LEU A 38 4.41 -10.57 2.02
N PRO A 39 3.37 -10.85 2.80
CA PRO A 39 2.37 -9.84 3.12
C PRO A 39 2.88 -8.88 4.21
N ILE A 40 4.06 -8.32 3.98
CA ILE A 40 4.75 -7.44 4.92
C ILE A 40 5.11 -6.16 4.21
N PHE A 41 4.71 -5.03 4.77
CA PHE A 41 5.07 -3.71 4.28
C PHE A 41 5.93 -3.03 5.32
N THR A 42 6.87 -2.21 4.89
CA THR A 42 7.63 -1.40 5.83
C THR A 42 6.78 -0.22 6.29
N ALA A 43 7.05 0.27 7.49
CA ALA A 43 6.49 1.55 7.90
C ALA A 43 7.10 2.65 7.02
N PRO A 44 6.30 3.61 6.54
CA PRO A 44 6.81 4.71 5.70
C PRO A 44 7.50 5.78 6.56
N MET A 45 8.59 5.41 7.19
CA MET A 45 9.34 6.24 8.12
C MET A 45 10.79 6.38 7.67
N SER A 46 11.34 7.57 7.81
CA SER A 46 12.72 7.83 7.41
C SER A 46 13.74 7.01 8.19
N SER A 47 13.38 6.58 9.40
CA SER A 47 14.23 5.71 10.21
C SER A 47 14.21 4.25 9.76
N VAL A 48 13.28 3.89 8.88
CA VAL A 48 13.10 2.50 8.42
C VAL A 48 13.53 2.34 6.98
N VAL A 49 13.14 3.26 6.11
CA VAL A 49 13.36 3.15 4.66
C VAL A 49 14.22 4.29 4.16
N CYS A 50 15.28 3.94 3.44
CA CYS A 50 16.14 4.90 2.75
C CYS A 50 16.43 4.37 1.35
N GLU A 51 17.09 5.18 0.53
CA GLU A 51 17.41 4.78 -0.82
C GLU A 51 18.25 3.50 -0.86
N GLU A 52 19.18 3.40 0.07
CA GLU A 52 20.14 2.30 0.10
C GLU A 52 19.50 0.96 0.45
N ASN A 53 18.46 0.97 1.29
CA ASN A 53 17.85 -0.28 1.73
C ASN A 53 16.54 -0.62 1.00
N PHE A 54 16.06 0.27 0.13
CA PHE A 54 14.80 0.02 -0.59
C PHE A 54 14.86 -1.28 -1.40
N ASN A 55 15.91 -1.44 -2.18
CA ASN A 55 16.09 -2.64 -2.99
C ASN A 55 16.34 -3.88 -2.15
N LEU A 56 16.97 -3.72 -1.00
CA LEU A 56 17.22 -4.84 -0.10
C LEU A 56 15.90 -5.41 0.43
N PHE A 57 14.95 -4.56 0.77
CA PHE A 57 13.62 -5.02 1.17
C PHE A 57 12.95 -5.78 0.03
N GLU A 58 13.01 -5.24 -1.18
CA GLU A 58 12.38 -5.88 -2.34
C GLU A 58 13.00 -7.25 -2.62
N LYS A 59 14.30 -7.38 -2.48
CA LYS A 59 15.00 -8.66 -2.68
C LYS A 59 14.53 -9.72 -1.68
N ASN A 60 14.08 -9.30 -0.52
CA ASN A 60 13.61 -10.21 0.53
C ASN A 60 12.10 -10.36 0.52
N PHE A 61 11.45 -9.98 -0.57
CA PHE A 61 10.00 -10.12 -0.77
C PHE A 61 9.17 -9.30 0.20
N ILE A 62 9.75 -8.26 0.78
CA ILE A 62 9.06 -7.29 1.63
C ILE A 62 8.78 -6.06 0.77
N THR A 63 7.61 -5.50 0.92
CA THR A 63 7.21 -4.32 0.13
C THR A 63 7.59 -3.05 0.89
N PRO A 64 8.61 -2.31 0.44
CA PRO A 64 8.95 -1.04 1.07
C PRO A 64 8.02 0.07 0.62
N ILE A 65 7.74 1.00 1.52
CA ILE A 65 6.95 2.19 1.22
C ILE A 65 7.85 3.40 1.41
N LEU A 66 8.03 4.17 0.34
CA LEU A 66 8.90 5.34 0.37
C LEU A 66 8.29 6.43 1.26
N PRO A 67 9.00 6.89 2.28
CA PRO A 67 8.44 7.87 3.21
C PRO A 67 8.34 9.28 2.63
N ARG A 68 7.58 10.15 3.29
CA ARG A 68 7.32 11.51 2.81
C ARG A 68 8.50 12.47 2.94
N ASN A 69 9.57 12.08 3.60
CA ASN A 69 10.77 12.92 3.69
C ASN A 69 11.52 13.02 2.37
N PHE A 70 11.24 12.15 1.42
CA PHE A 70 11.75 12.28 0.05
C PHE A 70 10.97 13.36 -0.69
N SER A 71 11.63 13.98 -1.68
CA SER A 71 10.96 15.01 -2.49
C SER A 71 9.76 14.43 -3.21
N LEU A 72 8.81 15.28 -3.53
CA LEU A 72 7.63 14.85 -4.27
C LEU A 72 8.01 14.30 -5.64
N ASP A 73 8.98 14.90 -6.32
CA ASP A 73 9.43 14.44 -7.63
C ASP A 73 9.98 13.03 -7.56
N LYS A 74 10.74 12.72 -6.53
CA LYS A 74 11.28 11.38 -6.34
C LYS A 74 10.18 10.37 -6.05
N ARG A 75 9.21 10.75 -5.25
CA ARG A 75 8.07 9.89 -4.96
C ARG A 75 7.24 9.63 -6.22
N ILE A 76 7.06 10.64 -7.06
CA ILE A 76 6.36 10.46 -8.34
C ILE A 76 7.12 9.50 -9.25
N GLU A 77 8.44 9.61 -9.29
CA GLU A 77 9.26 8.70 -10.07
C GLU A 77 9.06 7.25 -9.62
N TYR A 78 9.06 7.02 -8.30
CA TYR A 78 8.82 5.69 -7.76
C TYR A 78 7.40 5.19 -8.08
N LEU A 79 6.39 6.06 -8.00
CA LEU A 79 5.03 5.70 -8.38
C LEU A 79 4.92 5.29 -9.84
N ARG A 80 5.61 5.99 -10.73
CA ARG A 80 5.61 5.64 -12.16
C ARG A 80 6.25 4.29 -12.42
N ASN A 81 7.10 3.83 -11.53
CA ASN A 81 7.70 2.50 -11.57
C ASN A 81 6.92 1.49 -10.73
N TYR A 82 5.68 1.82 -10.36
CA TYR A 82 4.78 0.95 -9.60
C TYR A 82 5.32 0.58 -8.21
N LYS A 83 6.07 1.48 -7.62
CA LYS A 83 6.53 1.31 -6.23
C LYS A 83 5.53 1.98 -5.29
N TRP A 84 5.59 1.61 -4.03
CA TRP A 84 4.72 2.18 -3.01
C TRP A 84 5.36 3.42 -2.41
N VAL A 85 4.58 4.47 -2.24
CA VAL A 85 5.06 5.70 -1.62
C VAL A 85 3.99 6.25 -0.67
N ALA A 86 4.43 7.05 0.30
CA ALA A 86 3.53 7.75 1.19
C ALA A 86 3.26 9.15 0.64
N LEU A 87 2.00 9.55 0.63
CA LEU A 87 1.57 10.86 0.18
C LEU A 87 0.67 11.49 1.25
N SER A 88 0.70 12.81 1.33
CA SER A 88 -0.31 13.52 2.12
C SER A 88 -1.62 13.53 1.33
N LEU A 89 -2.72 13.84 2.01
CA LEU A 89 -4.01 13.91 1.34
C LEU A 89 -4.03 14.98 0.23
N SER A 90 -3.43 16.14 0.49
CA SER A 90 -3.36 17.19 -0.52
C SER A 90 -2.50 16.78 -1.72
N GLU A 91 -1.38 16.11 -1.48
CA GLU A 91 -0.55 15.59 -2.56
C GLU A 91 -1.30 14.56 -3.38
N PHE A 92 -2.01 13.67 -2.72
CA PHE A 92 -2.80 12.65 -3.41
C PHE A 92 -3.86 13.29 -4.30
N ASN A 93 -4.58 14.30 -3.78
CA ASN A 93 -5.60 14.98 -4.55
C ASN A 93 -5.04 15.70 -5.78
N GLN A 94 -3.85 16.29 -5.64
CA GLN A 94 -3.18 16.96 -6.77
C GLN A 94 -2.74 15.97 -7.83
N LEU A 95 -2.31 14.79 -7.42
CA LEU A 95 -1.71 13.82 -8.32
C LEU A 95 -2.69 12.76 -8.81
N PHE A 96 -3.91 12.77 -8.33
CA PHE A 96 -4.87 11.71 -8.62
C PHE A 96 -5.01 11.41 -10.11
N SER A 97 -5.12 12.46 -10.93
CA SER A 97 -5.25 12.29 -12.38
C SER A 97 -3.94 11.88 -13.06
N GLN A 98 -2.81 11.98 -12.37
CA GLN A 98 -1.49 11.69 -12.92
C GLN A 98 -0.95 10.34 -12.45
N LEU A 99 -1.65 9.66 -11.55
CA LEU A 99 -1.20 8.37 -11.05
C LEU A 99 -1.29 7.31 -12.14
N PRO A 100 -0.34 6.36 -12.19
CA PRO A 100 -0.39 5.29 -13.17
C PRO A 100 -1.59 4.38 -12.90
N PRO A 101 -2.10 3.71 -13.93
CA PRO A 101 -3.17 2.74 -13.73
C PRO A 101 -2.70 1.57 -12.88
N PRO A 102 -3.62 0.84 -12.24
CA PRO A 102 -3.25 -0.35 -11.49
C PRO A 102 -2.46 -1.32 -12.34
N LYS A 103 -1.36 -1.80 -11.77
CA LYS A 103 -0.51 -2.76 -12.48
C LYS A 103 -1.09 -4.15 -12.36
N GLY A 104 -1.01 -4.88 -13.46
CA GLY A 104 -1.27 -6.30 -13.45
C GLY A 104 -2.60 -6.66 -14.03
N ARG A 105 -3.70 -6.24 -13.56
CA ARG A 105 -4.99 -6.60 -14.13
C ARG A 105 -5.96 -5.46 -14.01
N GLY A 106 -6.88 -5.44 -14.93
CA GLY A 106 -7.97 -4.51 -14.84
C GLY A 106 -8.77 -4.80 -13.59
N LEU A 107 -9.11 -3.76 -12.87
CA LEU A 107 -10.02 -3.89 -11.76
C LEU A 107 -11.45 -3.79 -12.27
N PRO A 108 -12.34 -4.55 -11.68
CA PRO A 108 -13.73 -4.41 -12.05
C PRO A 108 -14.27 -3.06 -11.69
#